data_8cc7868d16785dda488234c9b8115591
#
_entry.id   8cc7868d16785dda488234c9b8115591
#
_cell.length_a   1.000
_cell.length_b   1.000
_cell.length_c   1.000
_cell.angle_alpha   90.00
_cell.angle_beta   90.00
_cell.angle_gamma   90.00
#
_symmetry.space_group_name_H-M   'P 1'
#
loop_
_entity.id
_entity.type
_entity.pdbx_description
1 polymer ?
#
loop_
_entity_poly.entity_id
_entity_poly.type
_entity_poly.pdbx_seq_one_letter_code
_entity_poly.pdbx_strand_id
1 'polypeptide(L)'
;TEIREGTRVVRTGKRAGIPVGDGFKGRIVDALGAPIDGAGPIKEEGYRPIEQPAPSIVDRQSVGVPMETGILAIDSMFPIGRGQRELIIGDRQTGKTSIAIDAILNQKGKDVVCIYVAIGQKASTIAKLVGTLKKNDAMDYTIIVSATASDPAPLQYIAPYSGTALAEYFMYQGKDVLIVYDDLSKHAVAYRALSLLLERSPGREAYPGDVFYLHSRLLERSARLSADKGGGSITALPIIETQAGDVSAYIPTNVISI
;
A
#
# COMPACT_ATOMS: atom_id res chain seq x y z
N THR A 1 -19.11 -12.82 11.69
CA THR A 1 -19.34 -12.95 13.16
C THR A 1 -19.94 -11.65 13.64
N GLU A 2 -21.17 -11.72 14.15
CA GLU A 2 -21.85 -10.56 14.71
C GLU A 2 -21.37 -10.35 16.15
N ILE A 3 -20.81 -9.17 16.43
CA ILE A 3 -20.58 -8.71 17.80
C ILE A 3 -21.90 -8.17 18.31
N ARG A 4 -22.40 -8.72 19.43
CA ARG A 4 -23.66 -8.35 20.07
C ARG A 4 -23.40 -7.81 21.46
N GLU A 5 -24.40 -7.13 22.03
CA GLU A 5 -24.40 -6.76 23.44
C GLU A 5 -24.15 -7.99 24.31
N GLY A 6 -23.28 -7.88 25.32
CA GLY A 6 -22.87 -8.98 26.17
C GLY A 6 -21.76 -9.90 25.59
N THR A 7 -21.28 -9.64 24.37
CA THR A 7 -20.13 -10.39 23.80
C THR A 7 -18.88 -10.15 24.66
N ARG A 8 -18.25 -11.26 25.10
CA ARG A 8 -17.00 -11.17 25.87
C ARG A 8 -15.85 -10.72 24.99
N VAL A 9 -15.19 -9.63 25.37
CA VAL A 9 -13.99 -9.12 24.70
C VAL A 9 -12.78 -9.35 25.60
N VAL A 10 -11.73 -9.95 25.06
CA VAL A 10 -10.49 -10.23 25.77
C VAL A 10 -9.34 -9.47 25.13
N ARG A 11 -8.60 -8.71 25.93
CA ARG A 11 -7.41 -7.99 25.47
C ARG A 11 -6.29 -8.97 25.12
N THR A 12 -5.74 -8.87 23.93
CA THR A 12 -4.60 -9.71 23.48
C THR A 12 -3.25 -9.24 24.01
N GLY A 13 -3.14 -8.00 24.48
CA GLY A 13 -1.88 -7.36 24.85
C GLY A 13 -0.98 -6.93 23.67
N LYS A 14 -1.34 -7.28 22.46
CA LYS A 14 -0.60 -6.88 21.24
C LYS A 14 -1.21 -5.62 20.62
N ARG A 15 -0.39 -4.76 20.02
CA ARG A 15 -0.86 -3.67 19.15
C ARG A 15 -1.45 -4.27 17.89
N ALA A 16 -2.39 -3.55 17.24
CA ALA A 16 -2.87 -3.95 15.92
C ALA A 16 -1.70 -4.03 14.93
N GLY A 17 -1.55 -5.14 14.26
CA GLY A 17 -0.39 -5.40 13.41
C GLY A 17 -0.63 -6.58 12.48
N ILE A 18 0.41 -6.93 11.74
CA ILE A 18 0.43 -7.98 10.74
C ILE A 18 1.64 -8.89 10.99
N PRO A 19 1.52 -10.21 10.78
CA PRO A 19 2.68 -11.09 10.70
C PRO A 19 3.55 -10.71 9.49
N VAL A 20 4.85 -10.85 9.64
CA VAL A 20 5.84 -10.52 8.60
C VAL A 20 6.86 -11.65 8.45
N GLY A 21 7.51 -11.73 7.31
CA GLY A 21 8.54 -12.72 7.03
C GLY A 21 8.82 -12.86 5.54
N ASP A 22 9.93 -13.48 5.20
CA ASP A 22 10.29 -13.76 3.80
C ASP A 22 9.31 -14.71 3.11
N GLY A 23 8.60 -15.55 3.87
CA GLY A 23 7.57 -16.46 3.36
C GLY A 23 6.34 -15.77 2.75
N PHE A 24 6.21 -14.45 2.90
CA PHE A 24 5.12 -13.67 2.29
C PHE A 24 5.35 -13.39 0.79
N LYS A 25 6.58 -13.47 0.29
CA LYS A 25 6.87 -13.33 -1.14
C LYS A 25 6.14 -14.42 -1.93
N GLY A 26 5.55 -14.04 -3.04
CA GLY A 26 4.76 -14.94 -3.89
C GLY A 26 3.33 -15.21 -3.38
N ARG A 27 2.92 -14.63 -2.25
CA ARG A 27 1.66 -14.93 -1.60
C ARG A 27 0.63 -13.80 -1.75
N ILE A 28 -0.63 -14.21 -1.62
CA ILE A 28 -1.78 -13.30 -1.59
C ILE A 28 -2.40 -13.39 -0.20
N VAL A 29 -2.45 -12.26 0.49
CA VAL A 29 -2.95 -12.16 1.86
C VAL A 29 -4.08 -11.13 1.97
N ASP A 30 -4.89 -11.27 3.00
CA ASP A 30 -5.87 -10.26 3.38
C ASP A 30 -5.23 -9.08 4.15
N ALA A 31 -6.04 -8.12 4.56
CA ALA A 31 -5.58 -6.96 5.32
C ALA A 31 -5.00 -7.29 6.70
N LEU A 32 -5.22 -8.49 7.22
CA LEU A 32 -4.70 -8.97 8.50
C LEU A 32 -3.49 -9.91 8.34
N GLY A 33 -3.05 -10.17 7.11
CA GLY A 33 -1.93 -11.06 6.78
C GLY A 33 -2.28 -12.53 6.68
N ALA A 34 -3.57 -12.90 6.74
CA ALA A 34 -3.99 -14.26 6.53
C ALA A 34 -3.93 -14.63 5.03
N PRO A 35 -3.37 -15.79 4.66
CA PRO A 35 -3.28 -16.22 3.26
C PRO A 35 -4.66 -16.52 2.69
N ILE A 36 -4.93 -16.01 1.48
CA ILE A 36 -6.19 -16.21 0.75
C ILE A 36 -5.98 -16.88 -0.61
N ASP A 37 -4.78 -17.33 -0.90
CA ASP A 37 -4.37 -17.97 -2.17
C ASP A 37 -4.53 -19.48 -2.20
N GLY A 38 -4.96 -20.09 -1.09
CA GLY A 38 -5.11 -21.55 -0.98
C GLY A 38 -3.80 -22.34 -0.87
N ALA A 39 -2.65 -21.66 -0.79
CA ALA A 39 -1.33 -22.32 -0.72
C ALA A 39 -0.89 -22.69 0.71
N GLY A 40 -1.82 -22.70 1.66
CA GLY A 40 -1.56 -23.08 3.05
C GLY A 40 -0.96 -21.94 3.91
N PRO A 41 -0.62 -22.24 5.17
CA PRO A 41 -0.10 -21.23 6.11
C PRO A 41 1.23 -20.66 5.66
N ILE A 42 1.47 -19.40 6.01
CA ILE A 42 2.73 -18.72 5.73
C ILE A 42 3.64 -18.82 6.97
N LYS A 43 4.93 -19.09 6.75
CA LYS A 43 5.92 -19.02 7.83
C LYS A 43 6.13 -17.58 8.27
N GLU A 44 5.72 -17.30 9.48
CA GLU A 44 5.92 -16.00 10.12
C GLU A 44 7.31 -15.94 10.76
N GLU A 45 8.01 -14.81 10.62
CA GLU A 45 9.32 -14.55 11.22
C GLU A 45 9.26 -13.43 12.24
N GLY A 46 8.15 -12.68 12.26
CA GLY A 46 7.92 -11.61 13.19
C GLY A 46 6.52 -11.03 13.10
N TYR A 47 6.30 -9.97 13.86
CA TYR A 47 5.04 -9.24 13.90
C TYR A 47 5.34 -7.74 13.92
N ARG A 48 4.70 -6.98 13.03
CA ARG A 48 4.85 -5.52 12.98
C ARG A 48 3.53 -4.81 13.20
N PRO A 49 3.49 -3.77 14.04
CA PRO A 49 2.33 -2.90 14.12
C PRO A 49 2.04 -2.23 12.77
N ILE A 50 0.77 -2.14 12.41
CA ILE A 50 0.34 -1.46 11.18
C ILE A 50 0.49 0.06 11.27
N GLU A 51 0.35 0.61 12.47
CA GLU A 51 0.57 2.03 12.77
C GLU A 51 1.95 2.20 13.40
N GLN A 52 2.84 2.87 12.66
CA GLN A 52 4.20 3.21 13.09
C GLN A 52 4.50 4.64 12.64
N PRO A 53 5.27 5.40 13.42
CA PRO A 53 5.80 6.68 12.95
C PRO A 53 6.71 6.46 11.74
N ALA A 54 6.71 7.43 10.83
CA ALA A 54 7.66 7.45 9.72
C ALA A 54 9.11 7.55 10.24
N PRO A 55 10.11 7.08 9.47
CA PRO A 55 11.51 7.28 9.79
C PRO A 55 11.81 8.76 10.04
N SER A 56 12.61 9.06 11.07
CA SER A 56 12.98 10.43 11.41
C SER A 56 13.87 11.04 10.32
N ILE A 57 14.08 12.36 10.38
CA ILE A 57 14.94 13.07 9.40
C ILE A 57 16.37 12.52 9.44
N VAL A 58 16.87 12.20 10.62
CA VAL A 58 18.25 11.68 10.80
C VAL A 58 18.39 10.22 10.35
N ASP A 59 17.30 9.47 10.28
CA ASP A 59 17.30 8.08 9.81
C ASP A 59 17.21 7.98 8.27
N ARG A 60 17.05 9.10 7.58
CA ARG A 60 16.91 9.14 6.12
C ARG A 60 18.21 9.57 5.44
N GLN A 61 18.41 9.12 4.21
CA GLN A 61 19.42 9.65 3.31
C GLN A 61 18.81 10.13 2.00
N SER A 62 19.59 10.92 1.26
CA SER A 62 19.16 11.44 -0.03
C SER A 62 18.85 10.32 -1.03
N VAL A 63 17.81 10.53 -1.82
CA VAL A 63 17.43 9.65 -2.92
C VAL A 63 18.36 9.90 -4.10
N GLY A 64 19.19 8.94 -4.45
CA GLY A 64 20.18 9.08 -5.53
C GLY A 64 20.26 7.86 -6.46
N VAL A 65 19.41 6.83 -6.23
CA VAL A 65 19.39 5.62 -7.05
C VAL A 65 18.03 5.52 -7.74
N PRO A 66 17.97 5.42 -9.08
CA PRO A 66 16.72 5.34 -9.80
C PRO A 66 15.99 4.02 -9.55
N MET A 67 14.67 4.07 -9.51
CA MET A 67 13.76 2.94 -9.61
C MET A 67 13.32 2.84 -11.07
N GLU A 68 13.92 1.95 -11.82
CA GLU A 68 13.61 1.79 -13.24
C GLU A 68 12.22 1.17 -13.40
N THR A 69 11.31 1.92 -14.01
CA THR A 69 9.94 1.48 -14.26
C THR A 69 9.79 0.66 -15.54
N GLY A 70 10.76 0.77 -16.47
CA GLY A 70 10.67 0.21 -17.80
C GLY A 70 9.81 1.03 -18.76
N ILE A 71 9.28 2.15 -18.32
CA ILE A 71 8.48 3.08 -19.13
C ILE A 71 9.38 4.24 -19.55
N LEU A 72 9.74 4.29 -20.83
CA LEU A 72 10.73 5.24 -21.38
C LEU A 72 10.42 6.70 -20.99
N ALA A 73 9.15 7.10 -21.05
CA ALA A 73 8.75 8.47 -20.72
C ALA A 73 9.01 8.83 -19.24
N ILE A 74 8.83 7.87 -18.33
CA ILE A 74 9.09 8.07 -16.89
C ILE A 74 10.60 8.05 -16.66
N ASP A 75 11.27 6.97 -17.06
CA ASP A 75 12.67 6.72 -16.72
C ASP A 75 13.62 7.76 -17.33
N SER A 76 13.27 8.36 -18.50
CA SER A 76 14.11 9.34 -19.16
C SER A 76 13.82 10.79 -18.79
N MET A 77 12.57 11.14 -18.44
CA MET A 77 12.18 12.53 -18.21
C MET A 77 11.90 12.85 -16.74
N PHE A 78 11.31 11.89 -16.03
CA PHE A 78 10.90 12.05 -14.63
C PHE A 78 11.27 10.80 -13.81
N PRO A 79 12.58 10.44 -13.71
CA PRO A 79 13.00 9.21 -13.06
C PRO A 79 12.56 9.19 -11.60
N ILE A 80 11.95 8.08 -11.19
CA ILE A 80 11.56 7.84 -9.81
C ILE A 80 12.79 7.34 -9.05
N GLY A 81 13.05 7.89 -7.87
CA GLY A 81 14.15 7.43 -7.03
C GLY A 81 13.72 6.39 -6.01
N ARG A 82 14.62 5.47 -5.64
CA ARG A 82 14.37 4.49 -4.57
C ARG A 82 14.22 5.21 -3.23
N GLY A 83 13.03 5.13 -2.66
CA GLY A 83 12.65 5.87 -1.46
C GLY A 83 11.72 7.07 -1.71
N GLN A 84 11.39 7.34 -2.97
CA GLN A 84 10.51 8.43 -3.37
C GLN A 84 9.03 8.00 -3.38
N ARG A 85 8.14 8.99 -3.36
CA ARG A 85 6.69 8.82 -3.62
C ARG A 85 6.39 9.45 -4.97
N GLU A 86 5.71 8.72 -5.85
CA GLU A 86 5.27 9.22 -7.15
C GLU A 86 3.80 8.92 -7.36
N LEU A 87 2.99 9.97 -7.49
CA LEU A 87 1.54 9.85 -7.61
C LEU A 87 1.14 9.49 -9.05
N ILE A 88 0.33 8.44 -9.18
CA ILE A 88 -0.34 8.09 -10.42
C ILE A 88 -1.80 8.55 -10.33
N ILE A 89 -2.15 9.59 -11.06
CA ILE A 89 -3.46 10.22 -11.00
C ILE A 89 -4.15 10.26 -12.37
N GLY A 90 -5.46 10.06 -12.40
CA GLY A 90 -6.26 10.14 -13.62
C GLY A 90 -7.64 9.51 -13.46
N ASP A 91 -8.46 9.63 -14.50
CA ASP A 91 -9.81 9.10 -14.54
C ASP A 91 -9.84 7.57 -14.58
N ARG A 92 -11.03 6.98 -14.42
CA ARG A 92 -11.21 5.53 -14.52
C ARG A 92 -10.77 5.03 -15.90
N GLN A 93 -10.14 3.84 -15.92
CA GLN A 93 -9.73 3.14 -17.14
C GLN A 93 -8.71 3.90 -18.01
N THR A 94 -7.95 4.83 -17.46
CA THR A 94 -6.88 5.55 -18.17
C THR A 94 -5.52 4.84 -18.16
N GLY A 95 -5.45 3.61 -17.64
CA GLY A 95 -4.20 2.82 -17.63
C GLY A 95 -3.34 2.98 -16.37
N LYS A 96 -3.81 3.64 -15.30
CA LYS A 96 -3.05 3.83 -14.05
C LYS A 96 -2.49 2.53 -13.47
N THR A 97 -3.35 1.52 -13.34
CA THR A 97 -2.96 0.19 -12.86
C THR A 97 -1.94 -0.47 -13.78
N SER A 98 -2.02 -0.25 -15.10
CA SER A 98 -1.05 -0.81 -16.05
C SER A 98 0.35 -0.25 -15.82
N ILE A 99 0.48 1.06 -15.59
CA ILE A 99 1.77 1.70 -15.24
C ILE A 99 2.38 1.05 -14.00
N ALA A 100 1.58 0.83 -12.96
CA ALA A 100 2.05 0.20 -11.73
C ALA A 100 2.44 -1.27 -11.94
N ILE A 101 1.69 -2.01 -12.76
CA ILE A 101 2.02 -3.40 -13.10
C ILE A 101 3.32 -3.46 -13.91
N ASP A 102 3.48 -2.61 -14.91
CA ASP A 102 4.70 -2.57 -15.74
C ASP A 102 5.93 -2.23 -14.87
N ALA A 103 5.80 -1.30 -13.92
CA ALA A 103 6.85 -1.01 -12.95
C ALA A 103 7.21 -2.23 -12.10
N ILE A 104 6.24 -3.04 -11.65
CA ILE A 104 6.48 -4.30 -10.93
C ILE A 104 7.19 -5.31 -11.84
N LEU A 105 6.69 -5.52 -13.05
CA LEU A 105 7.26 -6.48 -13.98
C LEU A 105 8.73 -6.16 -14.31
N ASN A 106 9.06 -4.88 -14.37
CA ASN A 106 10.43 -4.42 -14.66
C ASN A 106 11.40 -4.60 -13.48
N GLN A 107 10.94 -4.98 -12.28
CA GLN A 107 11.82 -5.27 -11.14
C GLN A 107 12.42 -6.68 -11.18
N LYS A 108 12.06 -7.53 -12.15
CA LYS A 108 12.61 -8.87 -12.29
C LYS A 108 14.14 -8.85 -12.36
N GLY A 109 14.80 -9.55 -11.44
CA GLY A 109 16.26 -9.62 -11.36
C GLY A 109 16.97 -8.39 -10.77
N LYS A 110 16.25 -7.41 -10.21
CA LYS A 110 16.81 -6.17 -9.65
C LYS A 110 16.89 -6.15 -8.12
N ASP A 111 16.63 -7.26 -7.46
CA ASP A 111 16.60 -7.42 -5.98
C ASP A 111 15.65 -6.43 -5.29
N VAL A 112 14.51 -6.16 -5.91
CA VAL A 112 13.44 -5.31 -5.37
C VAL A 112 12.27 -6.18 -4.97
N VAL A 113 11.79 -6.04 -3.74
CA VAL A 113 10.54 -6.68 -3.29
C VAL A 113 9.37 -5.79 -3.68
N CYS A 114 8.38 -6.36 -4.37
CA CYS A 114 7.20 -5.62 -4.78
C CYS A 114 6.01 -5.95 -3.86
N ILE A 115 5.24 -4.94 -3.50
CA ILE A 115 4.00 -5.11 -2.73
C ILE A 115 2.88 -4.39 -3.47
N TYR A 116 1.83 -5.12 -3.81
CA TYR A 116 0.65 -4.55 -4.42
C TYR A 116 -0.51 -4.59 -3.43
N VAL A 117 -1.00 -3.43 -3.05
CA VAL A 117 -2.13 -3.29 -2.13
C VAL A 117 -3.39 -2.97 -2.92
N ALA A 118 -4.27 -3.96 -3.07
CA ALA A 118 -5.57 -3.81 -3.71
C ALA A 118 -6.61 -3.35 -2.69
N ILE A 119 -7.16 -2.15 -2.88
CA ILE A 119 -8.11 -1.53 -1.96
C ILE A 119 -9.46 -1.36 -2.66
N GLY A 120 -10.50 -2.04 -2.18
CA GLY A 120 -11.84 -1.95 -2.73
C GLY A 120 -11.95 -2.38 -4.19
N GLN A 121 -11.03 -3.20 -4.67
CA GLN A 121 -11.04 -3.75 -6.04
C GLN A 121 -11.99 -4.95 -6.14
N LYS A 122 -12.48 -5.22 -7.35
CA LYS A 122 -13.24 -6.45 -7.60
C LYS A 122 -12.29 -7.66 -7.56
N ALA A 123 -12.73 -8.77 -6.96
CA ALA A 123 -11.95 -10.01 -6.92
C ALA A 123 -11.49 -10.48 -8.31
N SER A 124 -12.34 -10.30 -9.34
CA SER A 124 -12.00 -10.64 -10.73
C SER A 124 -10.84 -9.79 -11.29
N THR A 125 -10.71 -8.54 -10.87
CA THR A 125 -9.59 -7.66 -11.25
C THR A 125 -8.29 -8.14 -10.62
N ILE A 126 -8.34 -8.49 -9.34
CA ILE A 126 -7.19 -9.05 -8.61
C ILE A 126 -6.76 -10.38 -9.22
N ALA A 127 -7.70 -11.24 -9.57
CA ALA A 127 -7.41 -12.52 -10.24
C ALA A 127 -6.69 -12.32 -11.59
N LYS A 128 -7.11 -11.32 -12.38
CA LYS A 128 -6.41 -10.97 -13.63
C LYS A 128 -4.99 -10.45 -13.38
N LEU A 129 -4.82 -9.60 -12.38
CA LEU A 129 -3.50 -9.10 -11.95
C LEU A 129 -2.58 -10.27 -11.58
N VAL A 130 -3.04 -11.16 -10.71
CA VAL A 130 -2.29 -12.37 -10.31
C VAL A 130 -1.91 -13.21 -11.52
N GLY A 131 -2.86 -13.42 -12.45
CA GLY A 131 -2.60 -14.14 -13.71
C GLY A 131 -1.49 -13.48 -14.55
N THR A 132 -1.49 -12.15 -14.65
CA THR A 132 -0.46 -11.38 -15.36
C THR A 132 0.90 -11.52 -14.67
N LEU A 133 0.97 -11.37 -13.35
CA LEU A 133 2.21 -11.51 -12.60
C LEU A 133 2.79 -12.93 -12.69
N LYS A 134 1.95 -13.96 -12.58
CA LYS A 134 2.36 -15.37 -12.73
C LYS A 134 2.90 -15.66 -14.13
N LYS A 135 2.22 -15.16 -15.18
CA LYS A 135 2.64 -15.36 -16.58
C LYS A 135 4.02 -14.77 -16.87
N ASN A 136 4.42 -13.73 -16.13
CA ASN A 136 5.70 -13.03 -16.32
C ASN A 136 6.73 -13.37 -15.23
N ASP A 137 6.51 -14.40 -14.43
CA ASP A 137 7.38 -14.84 -13.31
C ASP A 137 7.66 -13.71 -12.30
N ALA A 138 6.68 -12.81 -12.11
CA ALA A 138 6.79 -11.66 -11.20
C ALA A 138 6.20 -11.94 -9.82
N MET A 139 5.52 -13.07 -9.63
CA MET A 139 4.98 -13.42 -8.31
C MET A 139 6.06 -13.72 -7.30
N ASP A 140 7.20 -14.31 -7.68
CA ASP A 140 8.25 -14.77 -6.77
C ASP A 140 8.83 -13.64 -5.90
N TYR A 141 8.79 -12.40 -6.38
CA TYR A 141 9.25 -11.21 -5.65
C TYR A 141 8.10 -10.25 -5.29
N THR A 142 6.84 -10.66 -5.52
CA THR A 142 5.67 -9.81 -5.29
C THR A 142 4.78 -10.36 -4.18
N ILE A 143 4.30 -9.49 -3.30
CA ILE A 143 3.29 -9.78 -2.27
C ILE A 143 2.02 -9.01 -2.66
N ILE A 144 0.86 -9.66 -2.59
CA ILE A 144 -0.42 -9.00 -2.83
C ILE A 144 -1.19 -8.95 -1.52
N VAL A 145 -1.51 -7.73 -1.08
CA VAL A 145 -2.42 -7.47 0.06
C VAL A 145 -3.77 -7.07 -0.52
N SER A 146 -4.79 -7.85 -0.24
CA SER A 146 -6.11 -7.68 -0.85
C SER A 146 -7.18 -7.34 0.19
N ALA A 147 -7.85 -6.21 -0.02
CA ALA A 147 -9.13 -5.88 0.60
C ALA A 147 -10.12 -5.57 -0.52
N THR A 148 -10.96 -6.52 -0.85
CA THR A 148 -11.90 -6.44 -1.98
C THR A 148 -13.05 -5.48 -1.70
N ALA A 149 -13.81 -5.13 -2.75
CA ALA A 149 -15.01 -4.30 -2.62
C ALA A 149 -16.13 -4.94 -1.78
N SER A 150 -16.08 -6.25 -1.58
CA SER A 150 -17.03 -6.99 -0.72
C SER A 150 -16.58 -7.06 0.74
N ASP A 151 -15.33 -6.71 1.03
CA ASP A 151 -14.82 -6.71 2.40
C ASP A 151 -15.34 -5.50 3.19
N PRO A 152 -15.54 -5.64 4.50
CA PRO A 152 -15.96 -4.53 5.35
C PRO A 152 -15.00 -3.33 5.28
N ALA A 153 -15.53 -2.12 5.42
CA ALA A 153 -14.75 -0.89 5.39
C ALA A 153 -13.53 -0.87 6.34
N PRO A 154 -13.57 -1.45 7.56
CA PRO A 154 -12.37 -1.56 8.41
C PRO A 154 -11.20 -2.30 7.75
N LEU A 155 -11.44 -3.36 6.99
CA LEU A 155 -10.38 -4.11 6.31
C LEU A 155 -9.81 -3.31 5.14
N GLN A 156 -10.64 -2.60 4.39
CA GLN A 156 -10.18 -1.70 3.33
C GLN A 156 -9.37 -0.51 3.91
N TYR A 157 -9.73 -0.03 5.10
CA TYR A 157 -8.98 1.00 5.82
C TYR A 157 -7.61 0.50 6.28
N ILE A 158 -7.52 -0.73 6.80
CA ILE A 158 -6.28 -1.30 7.35
C ILE A 158 -5.31 -1.73 6.23
N ALA A 159 -5.79 -2.21 5.09
CA ALA A 159 -4.98 -2.82 4.04
C ALA A 159 -3.72 -2.03 3.64
N PRO A 160 -3.76 -0.72 3.35
CA PRO A 160 -2.55 0.01 2.98
C PRO A 160 -1.53 0.09 4.12
N TYR A 161 -1.97 0.21 5.37
CA TYR A 161 -1.07 0.19 6.52
C TYR A 161 -0.42 -1.18 6.74
N SER A 162 -1.17 -2.26 6.51
CA SER A 162 -0.66 -3.63 6.54
C SER A 162 0.40 -3.86 5.45
N GLY A 163 0.13 -3.41 4.22
CA GLY A 163 1.10 -3.46 3.12
C GLY A 163 2.37 -2.68 3.45
N THR A 164 2.23 -1.49 4.05
CA THR A 164 3.37 -0.68 4.48
C THR A 164 4.17 -1.35 5.60
N ALA A 165 3.51 -2.00 6.57
CA ALA A 165 4.21 -2.73 7.63
C ALA A 165 5.01 -3.92 7.08
N LEU A 166 4.49 -4.63 6.06
CA LEU A 166 5.25 -5.63 5.31
C LEU A 166 6.43 -5.02 4.57
N ALA A 167 6.24 -3.87 3.90
CA ALA A 167 7.31 -3.15 3.21
C ALA A 167 8.44 -2.76 4.17
N GLU A 168 8.10 -2.24 5.35
CA GLU A 168 9.06 -1.86 6.38
C GLU A 168 9.88 -3.04 6.89
N TYR A 169 9.31 -4.25 6.97
CA TYR A 169 10.05 -5.44 7.35
C TYR A 169 11.26 -5.65 6.42
N PHE A 170 11.06 -5.52 5.10
CA PHE A 170 12.15 -5.65 4.14
C PHE A 170 13.07 -4.44 4.11
N MET A 171 12.54 -3.23 4.21
CA MET A 171 13.32 -1.99 4.23
C MET A 171 14.34 -1.98 5.39
N TYR A 172 13.92 -2.39 6.59
CA TYR A 172 14.83 -2.47 7.75
C TYR A 172 15.83 -3.62 7.67
N GLN A 173 15.68 -4.54 6.73
CA GLN A 173 16.68 -5.55 6.37
C GLN A 173 17.66 -5.07 5.28
N GLY A 174 17.60 -3.80 4.89
CA GLY A 174 18.44 -3.23 3.84
C GLY A 174 17.97 -3.51 2.42
N LYS A 175 16.74 -4.00 2.23
CA LYS A 175 16.17 -4.26 0.91
C LYS A 175 15.42 -3.05 0.35
N ASP A 176 15.41 -2.94 -0.97
CA ASP A 176 14.58 -1.98 -1.68
C ASP A 176 13.18 -2.57 -1.93
N VAL A 177 12.15 -1.78 -1.65
CA VAL A 177 10.75 -2.18 -1.81
C VAL A 177 10.03 -1.20 -2.72
N LEU A 178 9.25 -1.74 -3.66
CA LEU A 178 8.28 -1.00 -4.46
C LEU A 178 6.89 -1.32 -3.95
N ILE A 179 6.16 -0.33 -3.43
CA ILE A 179 4.78 -0.51 -2.98
C ILE A 179 3.80 0.28 -3.82
N VAL A 180 2.74 -0.39 -4.26
CA VAL A 180 1.63 0.21 -5.03
C VAL A 180 0.38 0.21 -4.17
N TYR A 181 -0.32 1.35 -4.10
CA TYR A 181 -1.62 1.48 -3.45
C TYR A 181 -2.70 1.71 -4.50
N ASP A 182 -3.47 0.68 -4.85
CA ASP A 182 -4.53 0.76 -5.86
C ASP A 182 -5.92 0.53 -5.25
N ASP A 183 -6.69 1.56 -4.91
CA ASP A 183 -6.38 2.99 -4.96
C ASP A 183 -6.67 3.69 -3.61
N LEU A 184 -6.00 4.80 -3.37
CA LEU A 184 -6.21 5.58 -2.15
C LEU A 184 -7.52 6.38 -2.16
N SER A 185 -8.18 6.57 -3.30
CA SER A 185 -9.52 7.16 -3.35
C SER A 185 -10.53 6.26 -2.64
N LYS A 186 -10.49 4.94 -2.87
CA LYS A 186 -11.33 3.96 -2.16
C LYS A 186 -10.95 3.83 -0.69
N HIS A 187 -9.67 3.94 -0.37
CA HIS A 187 -9.19 4.02 1.01
C HIS A 187 -9.85 5.19 1.76
N ALA A 188 -9.88 6.38 1.16
CA ALA A 188 -10.55 7.54 1.74
C ALA A 188 -12.07 7.32 1.89
N VAL A 189 -12.73 6.68 0.92
CA VAL A 189 -14.15 6.33 1.01
C VAL A 189 -14.43 5.37 2.17
N ALA A 190 -13.60 4.34 2.37
CA ALA A 190 -13.71 3.43 3.49
C ALA A 190 -13.55 4.17 4.83
N TYR A 191 -12.60 5.09 4.93
CA TYR A 191 -12.39 5.92 6.11
C TYR A 191 -13.57 6.86 6.39
N ARG A 192 -14.14 7.47 5.33
CA ARG A 192 -15.39 8.26 5.44
C ARG A 192 -16.54 7.43 5.98
N ALA A 193 -16.74 6.23 5.45
CA ALA A 193 -17.79 5.33 5.93
C ALA A 193 -17.64 5.00 7.41
N LEU A 194 -16.43 4.67 7.86
CA LEU A 194 -16.14 4.42 9.28
C LEU A 194 -16.40 5.65 10.14
N SER A 195 -15.96 6.82 9.70
CA SER A 195 -16.11 8.08 10.43
C SER A 195 -17.57 8.47 10.60
N LEU A 196 -18.39 8.27 9.56
CA LEU A 196 -19.84 8.54 9.63
C LEU A 196 -20.56 7.55 10.55
N LEU A 197 -20.17 6.27 10.56
CA LEU A 197 -20.70 5.28 11.50
C LEU A 197 -20.35 5.60 12.96
N LEU A 198 -19.23 6.26 13.19
CA LEU A 198 -18.79 6.73 14.51
C LEU A 198 -19.34 8.12 14.85
N GLU A 199 -20.31 8.63 14.08
CA GLU A 199 -20.96 9.93 14.28
C GLU A 199 -19.98 11.12 14.33
N ARG A 200 -18.80 11.01 13.67
CA ARG A 200 -17.87 12.11 13.54
C ARG A 200 -18.42 13.17 12.60
N SER A 201 -18.24 14.44 12.95
CA SER A 201 -18.71 15.57 12.14
C SER A 201 -18.08 15.53 10.75
N PRO A 202 -18.90 15.51 9.67
CA PRO A 202 -18.39 15.53 8.30
C PRO A 202 -17.87 16.92 7.92
N GLY A 203 -16.78 16.94 7.16
CA GLY A 203 -16.24 18.14 6.52
C GLY A 203 -16.56 18.18 5.02
N ARG A 204 -15.65 18.72 4.21
CA ARG A 204 -15.78 18.82 2.76
C ARG A 204 -16.02 17.42 2.14
N GLU A 205 -17.01 17.32 1.23
CA GLU A 205 -17.40 16.07 0.56
C GLU A 205 -17.75 14.93 1.55
N ALA A 206 -18.21 15.30 2.74
CA ALA A 206 -18.51 14.40 3.85
C ALA A 206 -17.30 13.60 4.40
N TYR A 207 -16.07 13.94 4.02
CA TYR A 207 -14.87 13.38 4.63
C TYR A 207 -14.64 13.97 6.03
N PRO A 208 -14.07 13.19 6.96
CA PRO A 208 -13.67 13.73 8.25
C PRO A 208 -12.50 14.73 8.09
N GLY A 209 -12.38 15.70 9.00
CA GLY A 209 -11.39 16.76 8.92
C GLY A 209 -9.92 16.28 8.91
N ASP A 210 -9.65 15.06 9.36
CA ASP A 210 -8.32 14.45 9.43
C ASP A 210 -7.99 13.53 8.24
N VAL A 211 -8.75 13.57 7.15
CA VAL A 211 -8.49 12.71 5.98
C VAL A 211 -7.13 13.00 5.31
N PHE A 212 -6.63 14.22 5.41
CA PHE A 212 -5.25 14.54 4.99
C PHE A 212 -4.24 13.71 5.78
N TYR A 213 -4.39 13.66 7.09
CA TYR A 213 -3.52 12.88 7.97
C TYR A 213 -3.58 11.38 7.72
N LEU A 214 -4.72 10.87 7.23
CA LEU A 214 -4.87 9.48 6.81
C LEU A 214 -3.80 9.08 5.78
N HIS A 215 -3.63 9.89 4.73
CA HIS A 215 -2.69 9.61 3.66
C HIS A 215 -1.26 10.08 3.98
N SER A 216 -1.09 11.21 4.65
CA SER A 216 0.24 11.73 4.97
C SER A 216 1.00 10.80 5.91
N ARG A 217 0.39 10.28 6.98
CA ARG A 217 1.06 9.33 7.89
C ARG A 217 1.36 7.98 7.24
N LEU A 218 0.64 7.61 6.18
CA LEU A 218 0.91 6.42 5.37
C LEU A 218 2.10 6.66 4.45
N LEU A 219 2.02 7.70 3.62
CA LEU A 219 2.97 7.96 2.54
C LEU A 219 4.33 8.46 3.06
N GLU A 220 4.37 9.17 4.19
CA GLU A 220 5.62 9.59 4.84
C GLU A 220 6.49 8.44 5.34
N ARG A 221 5.94 7.23 5.48
CA ARG A 221 6.70 6.03 5.81
C ARG A 221 7.58 5.55 4.66
N SER A 222 7.30 6.00 3.43
CA SER A 222 8.16 5.75 2.27
C SER A 222 9.38 6.67 2.33
N ALA A 223 10.55 6.06 2.39
CA ALA A 223 11.82 6.75 2.53
C ALA A 223 12.98 5.86 2.10
N ARG A 224 14.16 6.45 1.96
CA ARG A 224 15.43 5.73 1.91
C ARG A 224 16.13 5.88 3.25
N LEU A 225 16.45 4.77 3.88
CA LEU A 225 17.14 4.76 5.16
C LEU A 225 18.62 5.06 4.99
N SER A 226 19.20 5.70 5.99
CA SER A 226 20.64 5.90 6.10
C SER A 226 21.38 4.56 6.25
N ALA A 227 22.68 4.54 5.94
CA ALA A 227 23.49 3.32 5.93
C ALA A 227 23.54 2.64 7.31
N ASP A 228 23.56 3.42 8.40
CA ASP A 228 23.53 2.93 9.79
C ASP A 228 22.20 2.28 10.17
N LYS A 229 21.13 2.53 9.41
CA LYS A 229 19.81 1.91 9.54
C LYS A 229 19.56 0.78 8.52
N GLY A 230 20.60 0.35 7.80
CA GLY A 230 20.53 -0.72 6.82
C GLY A 230 20.44 -0.29 5.36
N GLY A 231 20.21 1.00 5.07
CA GLY A 231 20.25 1.55 3.71
C GLY A 231 19.10 1.14 2.79
N GLY A 232 18.11 0.38 3.27
CA GLY A 232 16.96 -0.04 2.49
C GLY A 232 16.01 1.10 2.15
N SER A 233 15.07 0.87 1.23
CA SER A 233 14.11 1.90 0.80
C SER A 233 12.70 1.36 0.59
N ILE A 234 11.71 2.25 0.72
CA ILE A 234 10.36 2.03 0.24
C ILE A 234 10.02 3.11 -0.78
N THR A 235 9.80 2.72 -2.03
CA THR A 235 9.31 3.58 -3.10
C THR A 235 7.81 3.36 -3.24
N ALA A 236 7.00 4.41 -3.13
CA ALA A 236 5.55 4.32 -3.18
C ALA A 236 4.98 4.86 -4.49
N LEU A 237 4.07 4.08 -5.08
CA LEU A 237 3.23 4.48 -6.21
C LEU A 237 1.76 4.50 -5.75
N PRO A 238 1.30 5.57 -5.08
CA PRO A 238 -0.11 5.76 -4.79
C PRO A 238 -0.90 6.04 -6.06
N ILE A 239 -2.07 5.40 -6.20
CA ILE A 239 -3.00 5.63 -7.30
C ILE A 239 -4.20 6.41 -6.77
N ILE A 240 -4.60 7.46 -7.47
CA ILE A 240 -5.79 8.28 -7.20
C ILE A 240 -6.69 8.28 -8.43
N GLU A 241 -7.97 8.07 -8.21
CA GLU A 241 -9.00 8.28 -9.24
C GLU A 241 -9.52 9.71 -9.22
N THR A 242 -9.55 10.34 -10.39
CA THR A 242 -10.28 11.59 -10.63
C THR A 242 -11.60 11.31 -11.34
N GLN A 243 -12.47 12.32 -11.39
CA GLN A 243 -13.70 12.32 -12.18
C GLN A 243 -13.64 13.51 -13.14
N ALA A 244 -13.80 13.23 -14.44
CA ALA A 244 -13.72 14.23 -15.50
C ALA A 244 -12.46 15.13 -15.45
N GLY A 245 -11.31 14.53 -15.05
CA GLY A 245 -10.04 15.25 -14.96
C GLY A 245 -9.94 16.24 -13.80
N ASP A 246 -10.92 16.26 -12.87
CA ASP A 246 -10.94 17.23 -11.76
C ASP A 246 -9.89 16.86 -10.69
N VAL A 247 -8.73 17.47 -10.78
CA VAL A 247 -7.65 17.38 -9.78
C VAL A 247 -7.86 18.33 -8.59
N SER A 248 -8.87 19.22 -8.65
CA SER A 248 -9.21 20.16 -7.58
C SER A 248 -10.16 19.56 -6.52
N ALA A 249 -10.66 18.34 -6.76
CA ALA A 249 -11.45 17.60 -5.78
C ALA A 249 -10.65 17.35 -4.49
N TYR A 250 -11.35 17.07 -3.39
CA TYR A 250 -10.73 17.09 -2.06
C TYR A 250 -9.62 16.04 -1.88
N ILE A 251 -9.84 14.80 -2.26
CA ILE A 251 -8.83 13.74 -2.12
C ILE A 251 -7.65 13.92 -3.08
N PRO A 252 -7.83 14.18 -4.38
CA PRO A 252 -6.73 14.52 -5.28
C PRO A 252 -5.84 15.64 -4.75
N THR A 253 -6.43 16.77 -4.37
CA THR A 253 -5.69 17.93 -3.83
C THR A 253 -4.86 17.57 -2.61
N ASN A 254 -5.42 16.79 -1.67
CA ASN A 254 -4.71 16.37 -0.47
C ASN A 254 -3.50 15.47 -0.80
N VAL A 255 -3.66 14.51 -1.70
CA VAL A 255 -2.56 13.58 -2.02
C VAL A 255 -1.49 14.23 -2.90
N ILE A 256 -1.85 15.16 -3.77
CA ILE A 256 -0.87 15.95 -4.55
C ILE A 256 0.05 16.77 -3.63
N SER A 257 -0.46 17.23 -2.48
CA SER A 257 0.30 18.06 -1.54
C SER A 257 1.17 17.27 -0.54
N ILE A 258 1.08 15.94 -0.52
CA ILE A 258 1.92 15.03 0.27
C ILE A 258 3.16 14.62 -0.52
#